data_1f197eb8c21248abebc52e3d2ac43f96
#
_entry.id   1f197eb8c21248abebc52e3d2ac43f96
#
_cell.length_a   1.000
_cell.length_b   1.000
_cell.length_c   1.000
_cell.angle_alpha   90.00
_cell.angle_beta   90.00
_cell.angle_gamma   90.00
#
_symmetry.space_group_name_H-M   'P 1'
#
loop_
_entity.id
_entity.type
_entity.pdbx_description
1 polymer ?
#
loop_
_entity_poly.entity_id
_entity_poly.type
_entity_poly.pdbx_seq_one_letter_code
_entity_poly.pdbx_strand_id
1 'polypeptide(L)'
;MSFVTQLLEIPGHSSPSVYLLDAREVDLDQTTLRATARALSVGGRYSSRSYRYPFALVAVHEDRVGVDIERTTSWEPQMFRSILTPGECEPHASPSKHEWATSVWSSKEAMAKALGNPMDYDPRRLESPLLWPPGGAGRWQASTLPVPPGHVGWICWQPLFVGTRIR
;
A
#
# COMPACT_ATOMS: atom_id res chain seq x y z
N MET A 1 -17.56 -19.01 9.98
CA MET A 1 -16.08 -19.11 9.84
C MET A 1 -15.54 -17.69 9.86
N SER A 2 -14.79 -17.34 10.90
CA SER A 2 -14.29 -15.97 11.06
C SER A 2 -12.86 -15.89 10.53
N PHE A 3 -12.63 -15.00 9.56
CA PHE A 3 -11.28 -14.59 9.18
C PHE A 3 -10.59 -13.90 10.35
N VAL A 4 -9.30 -14.05 10.47
CA VAL A 4 -8.52 -13.09 11.24
C VAL A 4 -8.48 -11.80 10.41
N THR A 5 -9.36 -10.86 10.75
CA THR A 5 -9.37 -9.52 10.18
C THR A 5 -8.78 -8.60 11.22
N GLN A 6 -7.63 -8.03 10.92
CA GLN A 6 -6.97 -7.05 11.77
C GLN A 6 -7.16 -5.66 11.20
N LEU A 7 -7.71 -4.73 11.98
CA LEU A 7 -7.69 -3.31 11.69
C LEU A 7 -6.28 -2.79 11.99
N LEU A 8 -5.63 -2.20 10.99
CA LEU A 8 -4.31 -1.61 11.13
C LEU A 8 -4.45 -0.13 11.51
N GLU A 9 -3.74 0.29 12.54
CA GLU A 9 -3.71 1.70 12.95
C GLU A 9 -2.77 2.50 12.05
N ILE A 10 -3.32 3.54 11.43
CA ILE A 10 -2.57 4.52 10.67
C ILE A 10 -2.47 5.80 11.49
N PRO A 11 -1.28 6.29 11.80
CA PRO A 11 -1.13 7.52 12.57
C PRO A 11 -1.73 8.72 11.83
N GLY A 12 -2.43 9.58 12.56
CA GLY A 12 -2.95 10.85 12.04
C GLY A 12 -4.47 11.01 12.13
N HIS A 13 -4.91 12.26 12.10
CA HIS A 13 -6.34 12.57 12.01
C HIS A 13 -6.85 12.33 10.59
N SER A 14 -8.05 11.77 10.47
CA SER A 14 -8.67 11.47 9.16
C SER A 14 -7.90 10.48 8.30
N SER A 15 -7.29 9.50 8.94
CA SER A 15 -6.59 8.39 8.28
C SER A 15 -7.59 7.37 7.72
N PRO A 16 -7.23 6.65 6.64
CA PRO A 16 -8.02 5.54 6.12
C PRO A 16 -8.20 4.41 7.13
N SER A 17 -9.31 3.69 7.02
CA SER A 17 -9.44 2.37 7.67
C SER A 17 -8.75 1.31 6.80
N VAL A 18 -7.81 0.57 7.39
CA VAL A 18 -7.05 -0.46 6.69
C VAL A 18 -7.23 -1.81 7.40
N TYR A 19 -7.59 -2.82 6.63
CA TYR A 19 -7.79 -4.17 7.11
C TYR A 19 -6.76 -5.11 6.50
N LEU A 20 -6.08 -5.88 7.34
CA LEU A 20 -5.29 -7.04 6.93
C LEU A 20 -6.14 -8.30 7.11
N LEU A 21 -6.31 -9.05 6.04
CA LEU A 21 -6.94 -10.37 6.04
C LEU A 21 -5.85 -11.43 6.00
N ASP A 22 -5.92 -12.40 6.91
CA ASP A 22 -5.02 -13.54 6.97
C ASP A 22 -5.81 -14.84 6.81
N ALA A 23 -5.52 -15.58 5.76
CA ALA A 23 -6.20 -16.83 5.41
C ALA A 23 -5.47 -18.07 5.93
N ARG A 24 -4.33 -17.96 6.63
CA ARG A 24 -3.52 -19.11 7.08
C ARG A 24 -4.23 -19.99 8.10
N GLU A 25 -5.03 -19.36 8.98
CA GLU A 25 -5.65 -20.07 10.11
C GLU A 25 -6.97 -20.76 9.76
N VAL A 26 -7.52 -20.52 8.57
CA VAL A 26 -8.89 -20.91 8.22
C VAL A 26 -9.00 -21.75 6.96
N ASP A 27 -7.91 -22.25 6.44
CA ASP A 27 -7.85 -23.07 5.21
C ASP A 27 -8.76 -22.54 4.07
N LEU A 28 -8.70 -21.23 3.88
CA LEU A 28 -9.51 -20.54 2.90
C LEU A 28 -8.78 -20.42 1.58
N ASP A 29 -9.48 -20.72 0.52
CA ASP A 29 -8.96 -20.55 -0.82
C ASP A 29 -8.85 -19.06 -1.21
N GLN A 30 -8.09 -18.81 -2.25
CA GLN A 30 -7.86 -17.46 -2.77
C GLN A 30 -9.18 -16.79 -3.22
N THR A 31 -10.18 -17.55 -3.65
CA THR A 31 -11.47 -17.05 -4.11
C THR A 31 -12.26 -16.45 -2.96
N THR A 32 -12.30 -17.17 -1.84
CA THR A 32 -12.97 -16.72 -0.61
C THR A 32 -12.28 -15.51 -0.01
N LEU A 33 -10.93 -15.48 0.02
CA LEU A 33 -10.18 -14.31 0.46
C LEU A 33 -10.51 -13.07 -0.37
N ARG A 34 -10.60 -13.21 -1.70
CA ARG A 34 -10.96 -12.11 -2.62
C ARG A 34 -12.41 -11.66 -2.43
N ALA A 35 -13.34 -12.58 -2.19
CA ALA A 35 -14.76 -12.26 -1.93
C ALA A 35 -14.89 -11.44 -0.65
N THR A 36 -14.23 -11.85 0.44
CA THR A 36 -14.24 -11.13 1.72
C THR A 36 -13.62 -9.74 1.59
N ALA A 37 -12.49 -9.62 0.92
CA ALA A 37 -11.87 -8.33 0.67
C ALA A 37 -12.78 -7.39 -0.12
N ARG A 38 -13.56 -7.89 -1.08
CA ARG A 38 -14.56 -7.09 -1.79
C ARG A 38 -15.70 -6.64 -0.86
N ALA A 39 -16.18 -7.51 0.01
CA ALA A 39 -17.24 -7.17 0.95
C ALA A 39 -16.82 -6.06 1.92
N LEU A 40 -15.57 -6.08 2.40
CA LEU A 40 -15.02 -5.02 3.26
C LEU A 40 -14.81 -3.68 2.54
N SER A 41 -14.76 -3.68 1.22
CA SER A 41 -14.50 -2.47 0.43
C SER A 41 -15.69 -1.51 0.32
N VAL A 42 -16.84 -1.84 0.90
CA VAL A 42 -18.11 -1.11 0.71
C VAL A 42 -18.27 0.06 1.71
N GLY A 43 -17.38 0.19 2.68
CA GLY A 43 -17.55 1.10 3.83
C GLY A 43 -17.15 2.57 3.60
N GLY A 44 -16.71 2.98 2.42
CA GLY A 44 -16.30 4.36 2.13
C GLY A 44 -16.47 4.74 0.67
N ARG A 45 -16.24 6.01 0.35
CA ARG A 45 -16.37 6.55 -1.01
C ARG A 45 -15.30 5.99 -1.95
N TYR A 46 -14.10 5.77 -1.43
CA TYR A 46 -12.99 5.17 -2.15
C TYR A 46 -12.50 3.93 -1.43
N SER A 47 -12.11 2.94 -2.18
CA SER A 47 -11.50 1.73 -1.64
C SER A 47 -10.37 1.22 -2.53
N SER A 48 -9.40 0.56 -1.93
CA SER A 48 -8.29 -0.09 -2.61
C SER A 48 -8.01 -1.46 -1.99
N ARG A 49 -7.53 -2.38 -2.82
CA ARG A 49 -7.23 -3.76 -2.40
C ARG A 49 -5.90 -4.21 -3.00
N SER A 50 -5.18 -5.01 -2.25
CA SER A 50 -4.02 -5.76 -2.74
C SER A 50 -4.03 -7.18 -2.20
N TYR A 51 -3.50 -8.12 -2.98
CA TYR A 51 -3.56 -9.54 -2.67
C TYR A 51 -2.18 -10.18 -2.84
N ARG A 52 -1.69 -10.80 -1.78
CA ARG A 52 -0.53 -11.72 -1.77
C ARG A 52 -0.91 -12.92 -0.92
N TYR A 53 -1.59 -13.87 -1.53
CA TYR A 53 -2.03 -15.06 -0.80
C TYR A 53 -0.92 -15.64 0.07
N PRO A 54 -1.20 -15.93 1.36
CA PRO A 54 -2.51 -16.00 2.02
C PRO A 54 -3.03 -14.67 2.59
N PHE A 55 -2.48 -13.53 2.20
CA PHE A 55 -2.87 -12.21 2.73
C PHE A 55 -3.62 -11.37 1.73
N ALA A 56 -4.45 -10.45 2.25
CA ALA A 56 -5.00 -9.34 1.50
C ALA A 56 -5.01 -8.07 2.36
N LEU A 57 -4.78 -6.92 1.73
CA LEU A 57 -5.02 -5.60 2.31
C LEU A 57 -6.26 -4.99 1.68
N VAL A 58 -7.07 -4.34 2.51
CA VAL A 58 -8.22 -3.54 2.10
C VAL A 58 -8.14 -2.20 2.78
N ALA A 59 -8.15 -1.12 2.01
CA ALA A 59 -8.27 0.24 2.53
C ALA A 59 -9.58 0.87 2.09
N VAL A 60 -10.18 1.64 3.00
CA VAL A 60 -11.44 2.37 2.79
C VAL A 60 -11.27 3.78 3.29
N HIS A 61 -11.70 4.77 2.50
CA HIS A 61 -11.54 6.19 2.83
C HIS A 61 -12.61 7.05 2.15
N GLU A 62 -12.81 8.26 2.66
CA GLU A 62 -13.72 9.25 2.05
C GLU A 62 -13.05 10.05 0.91
N ASP A 63 -11.72 9.98 0.77
CA ASP A 63 -10.97 10.52 -0.36
C ASP A 63 -10.05 9.43 -0.94
N ARG A 64 -9.26 9.77 -1.95
CA ARG A 64 -8.43 8.82 -2.70
C ARG A 64 -7.50 8.04 -1.79
N VAL A 65 -7.43 6.73 -2.01
CA VAL A 65 -6.62 5.80 -1.24
C VAL A 65 -6.12 4.66 -2.13
N GLY A 66 -4.90 4.21 -1.85
CA GLY A 66 -4.32 3.02 -2.48
C GLY A 66 -3.50 2.22 -1.48
N VAL A 67 -3.63 0.90 -1.52
CA VAL A 67 -2.82 -0.03 -0.72
C VAL A 67 -2.13 -1.04 -1.60
N ASP A 68 -0.97 -1.47 -1.14
CA ASP A 68 -0.27 -2.59 -1.75
C ASP A 68 0.41 -3.46 -0.72
N ILE A 69 0.47 -4.77 -0.99
CA ILE A 69 1.22 -5.77 -0.23
C ILE A 69 2.01 -6.64 -1.19
N GLU A 70 3.31 -6.77 -0.93
CA GLU A 70 4.22 -7.56 -1.73
C GLU A 70 5.05 -8.50 -0.86
N ARG A 71 5.33 -9.70 -1.38
CA ARG A 71 6.28 -10.61 -0.77
C ARG A 71 7.70 -10.12 -1.10
N THR A 72 8.57 -10.05 -0.09
CA THR A 72 9.99 -9.79 -0.31
C THR A 72 10.61 -10.97 -1.07
N THR A 73 11.09 -10.69 -2.28
CA THR A 73 11.74 -11.67 -3.16
C THR A 73 13.06 -11.11 -3.67
N SER A 74 13.91 -11.97 -4.22
CA SER A 74 15.11 -11.51 -4.92
C SER A 74 14.73 -10.74 -6.18
N TRP A 75 15.35 -9.58 -6.36
CA TRP A 75 15.20 -8.74 -7.54
C TRP A 75 16.41 -8.90 -8.46
N GLU A 76 16.14 -9.22 -9.71
CA GLU A 76 17.17 -9.17 -10.74
C GLU A 76 17.59 -7.70 -10.99
N PRO A 77 18.89 -7.39 -11.08
CA PRO A 77 19.37 -6.02 -11.20
C PRO A 77 18.76 -5.23 -12.36
N GLN A 78 18.46 -5.89 -13.46
CA GLN A 78 17.86 -5.28 -14.65
C GLN A 78 16.38 -4.91 -14.40
N MET A 79 15.64 -5.85 -13.80
CA MET A 79 14.23 -5.63 -13.42
C MET A 79 14.13 -4.51 -12.39
N PHE A 80 15.00 -4.50 -11.40
CA PHE A 80 15.03 -3.45 -10.39
C PHE A 80 15.27 -2.07 -11.01
N ARG A 81 16.27 -1.92 -11.89
CA ARG A 81 16.52 -0.65 -12.59
C ARG A 81 15.35 -0.18 -13.44
N SER A 82 14.51 -1.10 -13.93
CA SER A 82 13.35 -0.73 -14.77
C SER A 82 12.20 -0.08 -14.02
N ILE A 83 12.22 -0.10 -12.70
CA ILE A 83 11.19 0.53 -11.85
C ILE A 83 11.66 1.84 -11.21
N LEU A 84 12.95 2.18 -11.30
CA LEU A 84 13.52 3.37 -10.66
C LEU A 84 13.34 4.62 -11.52
N THR A 85 13.01 5.72 -10.88
CA THR A 85 13.20 7.06 -11.46
C THR A 85 14.69 7.44 -11.47
N PRO A 86 15.12 8.42 -12.28
CA PRO A 86 16.53 8.85 -12.29
C PRO A 86 17.06 9.36 -10.93
N GLY A 87 16.17 9.81 -10.03
CA GLY A 87 16.53 10.30 -8.70
C GLY A 87 16.56 9.22 -7.61
N GLU A 88 16.05 8.04 -7.90
CA GLU A 88 15.99 6.94 -6.95
C GLU A 88 17.26 6.08 -7.03
N CYS A 89 18.01 6.05 -5.96
CA CYS A 89 19.19 5.19 -5.85
C CYS A 89 19.12 4.37 -4.57
N GLU A 90 19.69 3.17 -4.65
CA GLU A 90 19.76 2.28 -3.50
C GLU A 90 20.62 2.90 -2.39
N PRO A 91 20.14 2.93 -1.13
CA PRO A 91 20.96 3.38 -0.01
C PRO A 91 22.16 2.47 0.19
N HIS A 92 23.35 3.03 0.32
CA HIS A 92 24.57 2.25 0.56
C HIS A 92 24.55 1.41 1.85
N ALA A 93 23.65 1.72 2.78
CA ALA A 93 23.53 1.09 4.10
C ALA A 93 22.23 0.33 4.31
N SER A 94 21.52 -0.09 3.25
CA SER A 94 20.31 -0.87 3.43
C SER A 94 20.61 -2.29 3.92
N PRO A 95 19.99 -2.76 5.02
CA PRO A 95 20.21 -4.09 5.56
C PRO A 95 19.72 -5.20 4.61
N SER A 96 18.82 -4.89 3.69
CA SER A 96 18.33 -5.80 2.66
C SER A 96 17.99 -5.05 1.38
N LYS A 97 18.80 -5.26 0.34
CA LYS A 97 18.52 -4.74 -1.01
C LYS A 97 17.16 -5.16 -1.55
N HIS A 98 16.78 -6.40 -1.28
CA HIS A 98 15.54 -6.99 -1.77
C HIS A 98 14.31 -6.38 -1.07
N GLU A 99 14.40 -6.13 0.22
CA GLU A 99 13.34 -5.47 0.98
C GLU A 99 13.17 -4.02 0.53
N TRP A 100 14.28 -3.29 0.35
CA TRP A 100 14.23 -1.93 -0.17
C TRP A 100 13.62 -1.87 -1.58
N ALA A 101 14.05 -2.75 -2.50
CA ALA A 101 13.50 -2.83 -3.85
C ALA A 101 12.00 -3.17 -3.84
N THR A 102 11.58 -4.11 -2.97
CA THR A 102 10.18 -4.47 -2.81
C THR A 102 9.37 -3.31 -2.21
N SER A 103 9.95 -2.53 -1.28
CA SER A 103 9.31 -1.33 -0.73
C SER A 103 9.16 -0.21 -1.77
N VAL A 104 10.15 0.02 -2.62
CA VAL A 104 10.04 0.96 -3.74
C VAL A 104 8.90 0.56 -4.65
N TRP A 105 8.84 -0.71 -5.06
CA TRP A 105 7.78 -1.23 -5.91
C TRP A 105 6.40 -1.08 -5.26
N SER A 106 6.23 -1.64 -4.05
CA SER A 106 4.95 -1.65 -3.35
C SER A 106 4.42 -0.24 -3.05
N SER A 107 5.30 0.70 -2.71
CA SER A 107 4.89 2.09 -2.48
C SER A 107 4.42 2.79 -3.77
N LYS A 108 5.05 2.51 -4.92
CA LYS A 108 4.60 3.01 -6.23
C LYS A 108 3.27 2.40 -6.64
N GLU A 109 3.08 1.08 -6.44
CA GLU A 109 1.80 0.41 -6.70
C GLU A 109 0.67 0.98 -5.84
N ALA A 110 0.91 1.22 -4.54
CA ALA A 110 -0.05 1.87 -3.67
C ALA A 110 -0.41 3.28 -4.18
N MET A 111 0.59 4.07 -4.60
CA MET A 111 0.37 5.41 -5.13
C MET A 111 -0.37 5.38 -6.48
N ALA A 112 -0.02 4.49 -7.39
CA ALA A 112 -0.71 4.33 -8.67
C ALA A 112 -2.19 3.97 -8.48
N LYS A 113 -2.50 3.09 -7.52
CA LYS A 113 -3.88 2.77 -7.13
C LYS A 113 -4.61 3.99 -6.56
N ALA A 114 -3.95 4.78 -5.71
CA ALA A 114 -4.52 6.01 -5.16
C ALA A 114 -4.80 7.06 -6.26
N LEU A 115 -3.95 7.13 -7.27
CA LEU A 115 -4.15 7.98 -8.45
C LEU A 115 -5.27 7.49 -9.38
N GLY A 116 -5.68 6.23 -9.25
CA GLY A 116 -6.73 5.61 -10.07
C GLY A 116 -6.24 4.99 -11.37
N ASN A 117 -4.93 4.89 -11.60
CA ASN A 117 -4.32 4.36 -12.82
C ASN A 117 -3.33 3.20 -12.55
N PRO A 118 -3.74 2.13 -11.85
CA PRO A 118 -2.80 1.09 -11.44
C PRO A 118 -2.25 0.26 -12.61
N MET A 119 -2.90 0.28 -13.78
CA MET A 119 -2.51 -0.52 -14.95
C MET A 119 -1.71 0.26 -16.00
N ASP A 120 -1.80 1.58 -15.97
CA ASP A 120 -1.29 2.44 -17.07
C ASP A 120 -0.17 3.39 -16.63
N TYR A 121 0.37 3.22 -15.42
CA TYR A 121 1.46 4.08 -14.97
C TYR A 121 2.84 3.52 -15.37
N ASP A 122 3.78 4.42 -15.64
CA ASP A 122 5.19 4.07 -15.82
C ASP A 122 5.93 4.27 -14.47
N PRO A 123 6.43 3.21 -13.83
CA PRO A 123 7.10 3.32 -12.53
C PRO A 123 8.35 4.22 -12.57
N ARG A 124 8.96 4.42 -13.76
CA ARG A 124 10.11 5.31 -13.94
C ARG A 124 9.75 6.80 -13.88
N ARG A 125 8.45 7.12 -13.90
CA ARG A 125 7.91 8.49 -13.84
C ARG A 125 7.18 8.79 -12.55
N LEU A 126 7.00 7.79 -11.69
CA LEU A 126 6.35 7.93 -10.40
C LEU A 126 7.41 7.79 -9.30
N GLU A 127 7.67 8.89 -8.59
CA GLU A 127 8.56 8.86 -7.43
C GLU A 127 7.98 7.97 -6.32
N SER A 128 8.83 7.13 -5.76
CA SER A 128 8.43 6.24 -4.67
C SER A 128 8.07 7.03 -3.40
N PRO A 129 6.89 6.83 -2.82
CA PRO A 129 6.53 7.38 -1.53
C PRO A 129 7.51 7.06 -0.39
N LEU A 130 8.28 5.99 -0.52
CA LEU A 130 9.37 5.64 0.41
C LEU A 130 10.39 6.77 0.57
N LEU A 131 10.59 7.60 -0.46
CA LEU A 131 11.58 8.68 -0.48
C LEU A 131 11.00 10.05 -0.10
N TRP A 132 9.71 10.11 0.18
CA TRP A 132 9.07 11.37 0.56
C TRP A 132 9.53 11.82 1.95
N PRO A 133 9.57 13.15 2.19
CA PRO A 133 9.82 13.66 3.52
C PRO A 133 8.72 13.24 4.50
N PRO A 134 8.99 13.23 5.81
CA PRO A 134 7.97 13.03 6.83
C PRO A 134 6.80 14.00 6.62
N GLY A 135 5.55 13.46 6.61
CA GLY A 135 4.35 14.25 6.35
C GLY A 135 3.87 14.22 4.90
N GLY A 136 4.57 13.53 4.00
CA GLY A 136 4.11 13.28 2.64
C GLY A 136 4.62 14.25 1.58
N ALA A 137 4.01 14.22 0.40
CA ALA A 137 4.35 15.06 -0.73
C ALA A 137 3.09 15.75 -1.30
N GLY A 138 3.08 17.08 -1.31
CA GLY A 138 1.93 17.87 -1.73
C GLY A 138 0.69 17.57 -0.87
N ARG A 139 -0.36 17.08 -1.51
CA ARG A 139 -1.60 16.67 -0.82
C ARG A 139 -1.67 15.17 -0.48
N TRP A 140 -0.59 14.44 -0.67
CA TRP A 140 -0.55 13.00 -0.47
C TRP A 140 0.22 12.65 0.79
N GLN A 141 -0.28 11.68 1.51
CA GLN A 141 0.41 11.01 2.60
C GLN A 141 0.66 9.55 2.23
N ALA A 142 1.71 8.99 2.81
CA ALA A 142 2.05 7.59 2.66
C ALA A 142 2.65 7.04 3.95
N SER A 143 2.45 5.76 4.18
CA SER A 143 3.03 5.04 5.32
C SER A 143 3.26 3.58 4.97
N THR A 144 4.23 2.98 5.63
CA THR A 144 4.34 1.53 5.71
C THR A 144 3.22 0.95 6.55
N LEU A 145 2.81 -0.26 6.26
CA LEU A 145 1.83 -1.02 7.01
C LEU A 145 2.49 -2.18 7.76
N PRO A 146 2.08 -2.46 9.00
CA PRO A 146 2.53 -3.64 9.73
C PRO A 146 1.91 -4.90 9.11
N VAL A 147 2.66 -5.54 8.23
CA VAL A 147 2.29 -6.78 7.54
C VAL A 147 3.13 -7.94 8.03
N PRO A 148 2.72 -9.20 7.79
CA PRO A 148 3.47 -10.36 8.24
C PRO A 148 4.92 -10.42 7.75
N PRO A 149 5.84 -11.03 8.52
CA PRO A 149 7.24 -11.16 8.14
C PRO A 149 7.44 -11.71 6.71
N GLY A 150 8.44 -11.20 6.01
CA GLY A 150 8.72 -11.56 4.62
C GLY A 150 7.82 -10.84 3.61
N HIS A 151 7.04 -9.87 4.05
CA HIS A 151 6.22 -9.00 3.20
C HIS A 151 6.50 -7.54 3.51
N VAL A 152 6.17 -6.67 2.57
CA VAL A 152 6.09 -5.22 2.75
C VAL A 152 4.70 -4.77 2.37
N GLY A 153 4.17 -3.80 3.10
CA GLY A 153 2.87 -3.19 2.85
C GLY A 153 2.97 -1.67 2.85
N TRP A 154 2.25 -1.05 1.93
CA TRP A 154 2.20 0.40 1.79
C TRP A 154 0.78 0.90 1.62
N ILE A 155 0.54 2.11 2.13
CA ILE A 155 -0.67 2.88 1.89
C ILE A 155 -0.31 4.28 1.44
N CYS A 156 -1.07 4.80 0.46
CA CYS A 156 -1.05 6.20 0.04
C CYS A 156 -2.47 6.74 0.08
N TRP A 157 -2.66 7.98 0.58
CA TRP A 157 -3.99 8.58 0.66
C TRP A 157 -3.95 10.10 0.60
N GLN A 158 -5.10 10.70 0.35
CA GLN A 158 -5.32 12.13 0.54
C GLN A 158 -6.00 12.35 1.88
N PRO A 159 -5.41 13.12 2.80
CA PRO A 159 -6.07 13.49 4.05
C PRO A 159 -7.36 14.27 3.77
N LEU A 160 -8.38 14.02 4.58
CA LEU A 160 -9.60 14.83 4.51
C LEU A 160 -9.28 16.26 4.93
N PHE A 161 -9.59 17.22 4.07
CA PHE A 161 -9.55 18.63 4.45
C PHE A 161 -10.70 18.89 5.44
N VAL A 162 -10.38 18.97 6.71
CA VAL A 162 -11.28 19.59 7.69
C VAL A 162 -11.26 21.08 7.39
N GLY A 163 -12.16 21.52 6.52
CA GLY A 163 -12.33 22.93 6.22
C GLY A 163 -12.62 23.68 7.51
N THR A 164 -11.66 24.48 7.99
CA THR A 164 -11.94 25.50 9.00
C THR A 164 -12.95 26.44 8.36
N ARG A 165 -14.23 26.30 8.70
CA ARG A 165 -15.21 27.36 8.41
C ARG A 165 -14.74 28.57 9.19
N ILE A 166 -14.06 29.48 8.52
CA ILE A 166 -13.88 30.84 9.03
C ILE A 166 -15.30 31.43 9.09
N ARG A 167 -15.76 31.65 10.32
CA ARG A 167 -16.97 32.42 10.59
C ARG A 167 -16.68 33.90 10.47
#